data_8d903b5088d48a85fa0558cda1a61c91
#
_entry.id   8d903b5088d48a85fa0558cda1a61c91
#
_cell.length_a   1.000
_cell.length_b   1.000
_cell.length_c   1.000
_cell.angle_alpha   90.00
_cell.angle_beta   90.00
_cell.angle_gamma   90.00
#
_symmetry.space_group_name_H-M   'P 1'
#
loop_
_entity.id
_entity.type
_entity.pdbx_description
1 polymer ?
#
loop_
_entity_poly.entity_id
_entity_poly.type
_entity_poly.pdbx_seq_one_letter_code
_entity_poly.pdbx_strand_id
1 'polypeptide(L)'
;MGSAMLALVLSLAGPPGPRRIVVAPGGAVPTLTAALRLARAGDTVVVTAGVYREPRIVVSVPVVILGEGTAVLDGGGAHEVLTLRADGVTVRGLTVRNVGVSFTEDRAGIRIDGARRCVVAGNHLLDTFFGIYAARASDCLIEGNRIEGHGRQQAAAGNAIHLFNSDGFTVRRNLIRGHRDGIYLEFSRRATIVDNESRGNLRYGLHFMYSDSCEYRRNVFAANGSGVAVMYSRSVTVADNRFEDNRGPAAYGLLLKEIKDSRIEGNLFARNTVGIFAEGADRMVVEGNQFIRNGWALRLMADAVDNSFRRNRFEGNTFDVATNSQASSPSTFAGNYWDGYAGYDLDHDGFGDAPYRPVRLFSVLVEQNEPMLILLRSFFLDLLEVAERLVPVITPEALVDAHPLMRWRAS
;
A
#
# COMPACT_ATOMS: atom_id res chain seq x y z
N MET A 1 43.30 71.03 -19.32
CA MET A 1 43.22 69.64 -19.84
C MET A 1 42.49 68.83 -18.80
N GLY A 2 41.19 68.69 -18.97
CA GLY A 2 40.37 67.90 -18.06
C GLY A 2 39.90 66.61 -18.77
N SER A 3 40.37 65.46 -18.29
CA SER A 3 39.94 64.12 -18.75
C SER A 3 38.64 63.77 -18.08
N ALA A 4 37.55 63.68 -18.82
CA ALA A 4 36.29 63.12 -18.39
C ALA A 4 36.35 61.58 -18.44
N MET A 5 36.29 60.94 -17.31
CA MET A 5 36.21 59.49 -17.15
C MET A 5 34.77 59.06 -17.29
N LEU A 6 34.41 58.42 -18.39
CA LEU A 6 33.08 57.90 -18.66
C LEU A 6 32.92 56.56 -17.89
N ALA A 7 32.18 56.56 -16.78
CA ALA A 7 31.87 55.35 -16.03
C ALA A 7 30.73 54.57 -16.75
N LEU A 8 31.09 53.43 -17.33
CA LEU A 8 30.13 52.48 -17.91
C LEU A 8 29.39 51.73 -16.77
N VAL A 9 28.18 52.12 -16.46
CA VAL A 9 27.29 51.41 -15.53
C VAL A 9 26.71 50.19 -16.25
N LEU A 10 27.34 49.04 -16.11
CA LEU A 10 26.71 47.77 -16.50
C LEU A 10 25.56 47.48 -15.54
N SER A 11 24.31 47.73 -16.01
CA SER A 11 23.11 47.25 -15.36
C SER A 11 23.09 45.74 -15.45
N LEU A 12 23.41 45.05 -14.37
CA LEU A 12 23.16 43.63 -14.19
C LEU A 12 21.65 43.44 -14.05
N ALA A 13 20.94 43.26 -15.16
CA ALA A 13 19.58 42.76 -15.13
C ALA A 13 19.62 41.38 -14.48
N GLY A 14 18.98 41.26 -13.32
CA GLY A 14 18.81 39.97 -12.68
C GLY A 14 18.12 38.97 -13.63
N PRO A 15 18.25 37.65 -13.37
CA PRO A 15 17.59 36.66 -14.21
C PRO A 15 16.09 36.98 -14.29
N PRO A 16 15.50 36.93 -15.50
CA PRO A 16 14.07 37.19 -15.70
C PRO A 16 13.26 36.23 -14.82
N GLY A 17 12.25 36.76 -14.10
CA GLY A 17 11.39 35.96 -13.23
C GLY A 17 10.67 34.83 -13.99
N PRO A 18 10.03 33.88 -13.27
CA PRO A 18 9.31 32.76 -13.85
C PRO A 18 8.26 33.23 -14.86
N ARG A 19 8.28 32.65 -16.05
CA ARG A 19 7.31 32.96 -17.12
C ARG A 19 6.16 31.96 -17.10
N ARG A 20 5.01 32.41 -17.64
CA ARG A 20 3.85 31.56 -17.92
C ARG A 20 3.79 31.29 -19.42
N ILE A 21 3.91 30.01 -19.81
CA ILE A 21 3.82 29.54 -21.19
C ILE A 21 2.49 28.81 -21.33
N VAL A 22 1.61 29.31 -22.18
CA VAL A 22 0.26 28.74 -22.39
C VAL A 22 0.27 27.81 -23.58
N VAL A 23 -0.13 26.55 -23.35
CA VAL A 23 -0.35 25.54 -24.40
C VAL A 23 -1.83 25.48 -24.70
N ALA A 24 -2.19 25.72 -25.95
CA ALA A 24 -3.58 25.68 -26.40
C ALA A 24 -3.70 25.06 -27.79
N PRO A 25 -4.68 24.20 -28.09
CA PRO A 25 -4.93 23.70 -29.42
C PRO A 25 -5.20 24.86 -30.38
N GLY A 26 -4.44 24.96 -31.50
CA GLY A 26 -4.55 26.07 -32.45
C GLY A 26 -3.96 27.41 -31.98
N GLY A 27 -3.37 27.49 -30.79
CA GLY A 27 -2.68 28.67 -30.27
C GLY A 27 -1.25 28.80 -30.78
N ALA A 28 -0.54 29.86 -30.34
CA ALA A 28 0.86 30.10 -30.68
C ALA A 28 1.80 28.95 -30.24
N VAL A 29 1.46 28.25 -29.15
CA VAL A 29 2.16 27.05 -28.65
C VAL A 29 1.15 25.91 -28.59
N PRO A 30 1.01 25.12 -29.67
CA PRO A 30 -0.09 24.15 -29.77
C PRO A 30 0.18 22.82 -29.01
N THR A 31 1.41 22.55 -28.60
CA THR A 31 1.81 21.28 -27.99
C THR A 31 2.63 21.49 -26.71
N LEU A 32 2.53 20.54 -25.79
CA LEU A 32 3.33 20.56 -24.55
C LEU A 32 4.83 20.40 -24.85
N THR A 33 5.18 19.58 -25.84
CA THR A 33 6.57 19.43 -26.30
C THR A 33 7.14 20.76 -26.81
N ALA A 34 6.37 21.56 -27.57
CA ALA A 34 6.80 22.88 -28.04
C ALA A 34 7.01 23.86 -26.86
N ALA A 35 6.10 23.84 -25.88
CA ALA A 35 6.23 24.67 -24.67
C ALA A 35 7.49 24.32 -23.87
N LEU A 36 7.76 23.02 -23.68
CA LEU A 36 8.93 22.55 -22.93
C LEU A 36 10.27 22.93 -23.61
N ARG A 37 10.31 23.04 -24.93
CA ARG A 37 11.48 23.55 -25.65
C ARG A 37 11.76 25.03 -25.40
N LEU A 38 10.72 25.82 -25.12
CA LEU A 38 10.78 27.25 -24.82
C LEU A 38 11.01 27.52 -23.33
N ALA A 39 10.68 26.53 -22.46
CA ALA A 39 10.69 26.71 -21.02
C ALA A 39 12.10 26.75 -20.44
N ARG A 40 12.24 27.54 -19.37
CA ARG A 40 13.44 27.65 -18.54
C ARG A 40 13.11 27.16 -17.12
N ALA A 41 14.14 26.90 -16.35
CA ALA A 41 13.99 26.53 -14.94
C ALA A 41 13.11 27.54 -14.19
N GLY A 42 12.11 27.06 -13.47
CA GLY A 42 11.13 27.84 -12.71
C GLY A 42 9.92 28.31 -13.50
N ASP A 43 9.88 28.16 -14.84
CA ASP A 43 8.70 28.53 -15.62
C ASP A 43 7.48 27.66 -15.31
N THR A 44 6.29 28.22 -15.50
CA THR A 44 5.03 27.50 -15.43
C THR A 44 4.47 27.27 -16.84
N VAL A 45 4.27 26.01 -17.21
CA VAL A 45 3.62 25.60 -18.46
C VAL A 45 2.15 25.29 -18.15
N VAL A 46 1.25 26.07 -18.70
CA VAL A 46 -0.19 25.90 -18.49
C VAL A 46 -0.79 25.23 -19.71
N VAL A 47 -1.34 24.04 -19.48
CA VAL A 47 -2.04 23.25 -20.52
C VAL A 47 -3.52 23.54 -20.40
N THR A 48 -4.09 24.23 -21.40
CA THR A 48 -5.52 24.57 -21.41
C THR A 48 -6.39 23.36 -21.78
N ALA A 49 -7.71 23.53 -21.64
CA ALA A 49 -8.67 22.51 -22.03
C ALA A 49 -8.46 22.06 -23.49
N GLY A 50 -8.41 20.74 -23.68
CA GLY A 50 -8.20 20.12 -24.99
C GLY A 50 -7.61 18.73 -24.89
N VAL A 51 -7.52 18.02 -26.00
CA VAL A 51 -6.91 16.69 -26.09
C VAL A 51 -5.61 16.80 -26.88
N TYR A 52 -4.51 16.49 -26.18
CA TYR A 52 -3.16 16.55 -26.73
C TYR A 52 -2.64 15.12 -26.95
N ARG A 53 -2.36 14.77 -28.19
CA ARG A 53 -1.81 13.49 -28.62
C ARG A 53 -0.38 13.67 -29.07
N GLU A 54 0.53 13.54 -28.12
CA GLU A 54 1.97 13.69 -28.37
C GLU A 54 2.68 12.41 -27.91
N PRO A 55 3.55 11.83 -28.73
CA PRO A 55 4.33 10.66 -28.31
C PRO A 55 5.43 11.10 -27.33
N ARG A 56 5.52 10.41 -26.18
CA ARG A 56 6.66 10.48 -25.23
C ARG A 56 7.14 11.90 -24.91
N ILE A 57 6.30 12.68 -24.23
CA ILE A 57 6.67 14.03 -23.78
C ILE A 57 7.75 13.91 -22.69
N VAL A 58 8.92 14.52 -22.89
CA VAL A 58 10.04 14.49 -21.94
C VAL A 58 10.25 15.86 -21.31
N VAL A 59 10.24 15.90 -19.95
CA VAL A 59 10.47 17.11 -19.17
C VAL A 59 11.91 17.07 -18.64
N SER A 60 12.80 17.84 -19.28
CA SER A 60 14.23 17.92 -18.95
C SER A 60 14.63 19.22 -18.25
N VAL A 61 13.64 20.06 -17.91
CA VAL A 61 13.85 21.35 -17.24
C VAL A 61 12.94 21.41 -16.01
N PRO A 62 13.39 21.95 -14.86
CA PRO A 62 12.55 22.12 -13.67
C PRO A 62 11.42 23.13 -13.93
N VAL A 63 10.23 22.66 -14.15
CA VAL A 63 9.04 23.47 -14.46
C VAL A 63 7.83 23.00 -13.68
N VAL A 64 6.83 23.87 -13.57
CA VAL A 64 5.48 23.51 -13.13
C VAL A 64 4.62 23.28 -14.37
N ILE A 65 4.04 22.10 -14.53
CA ILE A 65 3.06 21.79 -15.56
C ILE A 65 1.68 21.80 -14.89
N LEU A 66 0.83 22.70 -15.31
CA LEU A 66 -0.50 22.91 -14.73
C LEU A 66 -1.58 22.71 -15.79
N GLY A 67 -2.48 21.76 -15.58
CA GLY A 67 -3.70 21.61 -16.38
C GLY A 67 -4.77 22.59 -15.92
N GLU A 68 -5.34 23.33 -16.84
CA GLU A 68 -6.49 24.22 -16.61
C GLU A 68 -7.72 23.70 -17.39
N GLY A 69 -8.83 23.55 -16.68
CA GLY A 69 -10.03 22.93 -17.24
C GLY A 69 -9.82 21.45 -17.53
N THR A 70 -10.37 20.93 -18.62
CA THR A 70 -10.19 19.52 -19.01
C THR A 70 -8.99 19.38 -19.95
N ALA A 71 -7.78 19.50 -19.40
CA ALA A 71 -6.52 19.28 -20.12
C ALA A 71 -6.18 17.78 -20.17
N VAL A 72 -6.24 17.16 -21.35
CA VAL A 72 -6.07 15.71 -21.53
C VAL A 72 -4.80 15.42 -22.33
N LEU A 73 -3.88 14.67 -21.75
CA LEU A 73 -2.76 14.03 -22.44
C LEU A 73 -3.16 12.58 -22.79
N ASP A 74 -3.23 12.25 -24.07
CA ASP A 74 -3.78 10.98 -24.56
C ASP A 74 -2.70 10.18 -25.30
N GLY A 75 -2.30 9.01 -24.72
CA GLY A 75 -1.29 8.11 -25.29
C GLY A 75 -1.75 7.31 -26.50
N GLY A 76 -3.03 7.40 -26.87
CA GLY A 76 -3.60 6.72 -28.04
C GLY A 76 -3.55 5.19 -27.98
N GLY A 77 -3.37 4.60 -26.78
CA GLY A 77 -3.22 3.16 -26.61
C GLY A 77 -1.87 2.58 -27.07
N ALA A 78 -0.88 3.42 -27.40
CA ALA A 78 0.36 2.98 -28.02
C ALA A 78 1.63 3.42 -27.29
N HIS A 79 1.60 4.51 -26.52
CA HIS A 79 2.80 5.15 -26.02
C HIS A 79 2.76 5.44 -24.52
N GLU A 80 3.95 5.58 -23.90
CA GLU A 80 4.16 6.32 -22.67
C GLU A 80 3.81 7.79 -22.90
N VAL A 81 3.26 8.49 -21.89
CA VAL A 81 2.76 9.85 -22.11
C VAL A 81 3.78 10.90 -21.65
N LEU A 82 4.11 10.93 -20.36
CA LEU A 82 4.93 12.00 -19.77
C LEU A 82 6.10 11.41 -18.97
N THR A 83 7.32 11.83 -19.27
CA THR A 83 8.54 11.41 -18.56
C THR A 83 9.24 12.59 -17.92
N LEU A 84 9.40 12.58 -16.58
CA LEU A 84 10.09 13.59 -15.80
C LEU A 84 11.54 13.17 -15.59
N ARG A 85 12.49 13.93 -16.15
CA ARG A 85 13.94 13.70 -15.99
C ARG A 85 14.67 14.82 -15.27
N ALA A 86 14.02 15.97 -15.09
CA ALA A 86 14.58 17.06 -14.30
C ALA A 86 14.12 16.98 -12.85
N ASP A 87 15.00 17.38 -11.94
CA ASP A 87 14.68 17.55 -10.52
C ASP A 87 13.64 18.67 -10.31
N GLY A 88 12.78 18.53 -9.31
CA GLY A 88 11.85 19.56 -8.89
C GLY A 88 10.70 19.84 -9.85
N VAL A 89 10.44 18.97 -10.82
CA VAL A 89 9.28 19.10 -11.72
C VAL A 89 7.99 18.89 -10.93
N THR A 90 7.02 19.77 -11.16
CA THR A 90 5.66 19.63 -10.63
C THR A 90 4.66 19.41 -11.76
N VAL A 91 3.81 18.38 -11.61
CA VAL A 91 2.71 18.06 -12.56
C VAL A 91 1.39 18.05 -11.81
N ARG A 92 0.46 18.93 -12.20
CA ARG A 92 -0.84 19.07 -11.51
C ARG A 92 -2.01 19.26 -12.48
N GLY A 93 -3.18 18.74 -12.10
CA GLY A 93 -4.47 19.06 -12.73
C GLY A 93 -4.65 18.50 -14.14
N LEU A 94 -3.85 17.53 -14.56
CA LEU A 94 -3.96 16.90 -15.86
C LEU A 94 -4.82 15.64 -15.81
N THR A 95 -5.52 15.36 -16.90
CA THR A 95 -6.01 14.03 -17.22
C THR A 95 -4.99 13.34 -18.13
N VAL A 96 -4.47 12.18 -17.72
CA VAL A 96 -3.53 11.36 -18.50
C VAL A 96 -4.20 10.04 -18.80
N ARG A 97 -4.32 9.65 -20.06
CA ARG A 97 -5.08 8.43 -20.40
C ARG A 97 -4.52 7.63 -21.56
N ASN A 98 -5.07 6.41 -21.72
CA ASN A 98 -4.83 5.52 -22.86
C ASN A 98 -3.33 5.23 -23.08
N VAL A 99 -2.64 4.78 -22.04
CA VAL A 99 -1.26 4.29 -22.15
C VAL A 99 -1.27 2.90 -22.75
N GLY A 100 -0.41 2.66 -23.72
CA GLY A 100 -0.32 1.37 -24.38
C GLY A 100 0.20 0.26 -23.44
N VAL A 101 -0.41 -0.91 -23.50
CA VAL A 101 0.11 -2.13 -22.85
C VAL A 101 1.41 -2.54 -23.51
N SER A 102 2.40 -2.92 -22.72
CA SER A 102 3.66 -3.48 -23.21
C SER A 102 4.15 -4.56 -22.25
N PHE A 103 4.70 -5.63 -22.79
CA PHE A 103 5.34 -6.70 -22.01
C PHE A 103 6.87 -6.55 -21.94
N THR A 104 7.43 -5.59 -22.66
CA THR A 104 8.88 -5.34 -22.75
C THR A 104 9.27 -3.94 -22.25
N GLU A 105 8.32 -3.03 -22.13
CA GLU A 105 8.54 -1.67 -21.67
C GLU A 105 7.57 -1.32 -20.54
N ASP A 106 8.07 -0.67 -19.48
CA ASP A 106 7.23 -0.17 -18.38
C ASP A 106 6.55 1.15 -18.77
N ARG A 107 5.59 1.10 -19.69
CA ARG A 107 4.90 2.30 -20.18
C ARG A 107 3.99 2.89 -19.11
N ALA A 108 4.19 4.14 -18.79
CA ALA A 108 3.46 4.86 -17.75
C ALA A 108 2.70 6.09 -18.27
N GLY A 109 1.65 6.44 -17.56
CA GLY A 109 1.00 7.75 -17.74
C GLY A 109 1.96 8.88 -17.38
N ILE A 110 2.57 8.77 -16.18
CA ILE A 110 3.61 9.68 -15.72
C ILE A 110 4.79 8.83 -15.22
N ARG A 111 5.94 8.97 -15.85
CA ARG A 111 7.19 8.36 -15.43
C ARG A 111 8.08 9.40 -14.73
N ILE A 112 8.68 9.04 -13.61
CA ILE A 112 9.76 9.78 -12.94
C ILE A 112 11.05 8.95 -13.13
N ASP A 113 11.98 9.42 -13.95
CA ASP A 113 13.19 8.66 -14.33
C ASP A 113 14.45 9.35 -13.82
N GLY A 114 15.01 8.85 -12.73
CA GLY A 114 16.23 9.35 -12.09
C GLY A 114 16.11 10.73 -11.42
N ALA A 115 14.92 11.33 -11.42
CA ALA A 115 14.71 12.70 -10.92
C ALA A 115 14.39 12.73 -9.42
N ARG A 116 14.64 13.88 -8.78
CA ARG A 116 14.44 14.12 -7.36
C ARG A 116 13.45 15.25 -7.12
N ARG A 117 12.79 15.22 -5.95
CA ARG A 117 11.90 16.29 -5.47
C ARG A 117 10.79 16.65 -6.48
N CYS A 118 10.36 15.68 -7.27
CA CYS A 118 9.23 15.86 -8.16
C CYS A 118 7.90 15.81 -7.39
N VAL A 119 6.90 16.52 -7.89
CA VAL A 119 5.55 16.54 -7.34
C VAL A 119 4.56 16.13 -8.43
N VAL A 120 3.83 15.04 -8.20
CA VAL A 120 2.73 14.59 -9.07
C VAL A 120 1.46 14.65 -8.25
N ALA A 121 0.62 15.67 -8.47
CA ALA A 121 -0.49 15.92 -7.56
C ALA A 121 -1.79 16.31 -8.27
N GLY A 122 -2.93 15.80 -7.76
CA GLY A 122 -4.27 16.18 -8.24
C GLY A 122 -4.51 15.87 -9.72
N ASN A 123 -3.89 14.83 -10.27
CA ASN A 123 -4.10 14.39 -11.64
C ASN A 123 -5.11 13.26 -11.70
N HIS A 124 -5.76 13.08 -12.83
CA HIS A 124 -6.61 11.95 -13.14
C HIS A 124 -5.94 11.05 -14.18
N LEU A 125 -5.55 9.85 -13.78
CA LEU A 125 -4.93 8.85 -14.66
C LEU A 125 -5.97 7.77 -14.97
N LEU A 126 -6.27 7.58 -16.25
CA LEU A 126 -7.36 6.71 -16.71
C LEU A 126 -6.86 5.75 -17.78
N ASP A 127 -7.15 4.47 -17.65
CA ASP A 127 -6.78 3.42 -18.60
C ASP A 127 -5.29 3.45 -18.95
N THR A 128 -4.46 3.49 -17.90
CA THR A 128 -3.01 3.44 -18.04
C THR A 128 -2.49 2.05 -17.73
N PHE A 129 -1.46 1.58 -18.47
CA PHE A 129 -0.78 0.34 -18.10
C PHE A 129 -0.12 0.51 -16.72
N PHE A 130 0.93 1.35 -16.59
CA PHE A 130 1.28 1.92 -15.30
C PHE A 130 0.68 3.32 -15.18
N GLY A 131 0.09 3.64 -14.02
CA GLY A 131 -0.37 5.01 -13.77
C GLY A 131 0.82 5.95 -13.60
N ILE A 132 1.50 5.85 -12.46
CA ILE A 132 2.73 6.58 -12.12
C ILE A 132 3.84 5.54 -11.89
N TYR A 133 4.94 5.66 -12.62
CA TYR A 133 6.10 4.80 -12.50
C TYR A 133 7.34 5.61 -12.14
N ALA A 134 7.95 5.36 -10.98
CA ALA A 134 9.18 5.99 -10.57
C ALA A 134 10.33 4.97 -10.62
N ALA A 135 11.41 5.30 -11.31
CA ALA A 135 12.61 4.49 -11.38
C ALA A 135 13.84 5.29 -10.97
N ARG A 136 14.61 4.79 -10.00
CA ARG A 136 15.86 5.43 -9.51
C ARG A 136 15.64 6.89 -9.09
N ALA A 137 14.46 7.20 -8.58
CA ALA A 137 14.05 8.54 -8.18
C ALA A 137 14.06 8.70 -6.65
N SER A 138 14.10 9.93 -6.15
CA SER A 138 14.08 10.16 -4.70
C SER A 138 13.33 11.41 -4.27
N ASP A 139 12.88 11.39 -3.01
CA ASP A 139 12.30 12.53 -2.30
C ASP A 139 11.09 13.16 -3.02
N CYS A 140 10.33 12.35 -3.77
CA CYS A 140 9.20 12.82 -4.55
C CYS A 140 7.88 12.67 -3.80
N LEU A 141 6.90 13.49 -4.19
CA LEU A 141 5.54 13.50 -3.65
C LEU A 141 4.54 13.06 -4.74
N ILE A 142 3.73 12.03 -4.41
CA ILE A 142 2.59 11.60 -5.22
C ILE A 142 1.33 11.81 -4.37
N GLU A 143 0.51 12.81 -4.71
CA GLU A 143 -0.55 13.26 -3.81
C GLU A 143 -1.88 13.53 -4.51
N GLY A 144 -2.98 13.04 -3.91
CA GLY A 144 -4.33 13.42 -4.31
C GLY A 144 -4.67 13.06 -5.76
N ASN A 145 -3.98 12.08 -6.35
CA ASN A 145 -4.29 11.64 -7.71
C ASN A 145 -5.44 10.62 -7.67
N ARG A 146 -6.23 10.63 -8.73
CA ARG A 146 -7.23 9.60 -9.02
C ARG A 146 -6.67 8.69 -10.12
N ILE A 147 -6.47 7.41 -9.83
CA ILE A 147 -5.83 6.46 -10.73
C ILE A 147 -6.75 5.28 -10.96
N GLU A 148 -7.26 5.13 -12.17
CA GLU A 148 -8.30 4.18 -12.52
C GLU A 148 -7.89 3.36 -13.74
N GLY A 149 -7.84 2.05 -13.54
CA GLY A 149 -7.64 1.07 -14.60
C GLY A 149 -8.91 0.25 -14.83
N HIS A 150 -8.99 -0.43 -15.96
CA HIS A 150 -10.03 -1.40 -16.29
C HIS A 150 -9.44 -2.75 -16.65
N GLY A 151 -8.35 -3.13 -15.99
CA GLY A 151 -7.70 -4.42 -16.15
C GLY A 151 -8.67 -5.57 -15.88
N ARG A 152 -8.76 -6.54 -16.80
CA ARG A 152 -9.55 -7.76 -16.61
C ARG A 152 -8.69 -8.98 -16.29
N GLN A 153 -7.43 -8.94 -16.65
CA GLN A 153 -6.47 -10.01 -16.45
C GLN A 153 -5.18 -9.45 -15.85
N GLN A 154 -4.64 -10.12 -14.84
CA GLN A 154 -3.41 -9.67 -14.16
C GLN A 154 -2.22 -9.51 -15.10
N ALA A 155 -2.07 -10.42 -16.09
CA ALA A 155 -0.97 -10.39 -17.05
C ALA A 155 -1.01 -9.17 -17.99
N ALA A 156 -2.18 -8.62 -18.26
CA ALA A 156 -2.38 -7.47 -19.14
C ALA A 156 -2.58 -6.14 -18.41
N ALA A 157 -2.45 -6.13 -17.09
CA ALA A 157 -2.60 -4.94 -16.25
C ALA A 157 -1.28 -4.62 -15.54
N GLY A 158 -0.91 -3.36 -15.52
CA GLY A 158 0.21 -2.84 -14.72
C GLY A 158 -0.25 -2.33 -13.35
N ASN A 159 0.64 -1.66 -12.63
CA ASN A 159 0.38 -1.12 -11.31
C ASN A 159 -0.07 0.34 -11.39
N ALA A 160 -0.93 0.79 -10.46
CA ALA A 160 -1.36 2.19 -10.47
C ALA A 160 -0.21 3.13 -10.08
N ILE A 161 0.50 2.82 -8.99
CA ILE A 161 1.75 3.51 -8.60
C ILE A 161 2.82 2.45 -8.43
N HIS A 162 3.96 2.62 -9.09
CA HIS A 162 5.10 1.71 -8.98
C HIS A 162 6.38 2.49 -8.66
N LEU A 163 7.01 2.16 -7.54
CA LEU A 163 8.29 2.70 -7.10
C LEU A 163 9.35 1.60 -7.25
N PHE A 164 10.25 1.76 -8.21
CA PHE A 164 11.35 0.83 -8.47
C PHE A 164 12.69 1.45 -8.11
N ASN A 165 13.46 0.82 -7.24
CA ASN A 165 14.78 1.28 -6.80
C ASN A 165 14.77 2.79 -6.44
N SER A 166 13.80 3.17 -5.62
CA SER A 166 13.50 4.57 -5.30
C SER A 166 13.53 4.81 -3.79
N ASP A 167 13.74 6.06 -3.36
CA ASP A 167 14.00 6.37 -1.96
C ASP A 167 13.26 7.64 -1.49
N GLY A 168 12.80 7.66 -0.23
CA GLY A 168 12.23 8.85 0.40
C GLY A 168 10.91 9.35 -0.20
N PHE A 169 10.14 8.49 -0.86
CA PHE A 169 8.86 8.89 -1.46
C PHE A 169 7.78 9.10 -0.42
N THR A 170 6.95 10.11 -0.64
CA THR A 170 5.66 10.28 0.04
C THR A 170 4.53 10.04 -0.95
N VAL A 171 3.69 9.03 -0.69
CA VAL A 171 2.49 8.70 -1.46
C VAL A 171 1.28 8.89 -0.57
N ARG A 172 0.45 9.90 -0.85
CA ARG A 172 -0.64 10.23 0.05
C ARG A 172 -1.92 10.69 -0.63
N ARG A 173 -3.06 10.39 0.01
CA ARG A 173 -4.40 10.84 -0.41
C ARG A 173 -4.74 10.50 -1.86
N ASN A 174 -4.21 9.40 -2.40
CA ASN A 174 -4.55 8.94 -3.73
C ASN A 174 -5.74 7.98 -3.68
N LEU A 175 -6.61 8.05 -4.70
CA LEU A 175 -7.71 7.11 -4.93
C LEU A 175 -7.33 6.17 -6.08
N ILE A 176 -7.26 4.88 -5.79
CA ILE A 176 -6.68 3.88 -6.69
C ILE A 176 -7.65 2.72 -6.88
N ARG A 177 -7.90 2.33 -8.15
CA ARG A 177 -8.71 1.15 -8.45
C ARG A 177 -8.44 0.52 -9.82
N GLY A 178 -8.73 -0.78 -9.93
CA GLY A 178 -8.81 -1.49 -11.22
C GLY A 178 -7.48 -1.78 -11.90
N HIS A 179 -6.35 -1.67 -11.18
CA HIS A 179 -5.03 -2.07 -11.66
C HIS A 179 -4.66 -3.49 -11.21
N ARG A 180 -3.51 -4.00 -11.63
CA ARG A 180 -2.97 -5.26 -11.11
C ARG A 180 -2.67 -5.13 -9.62
N ASP A 181 -1.76 -4.22 -9.26
CA ASP A 181 -1.52 -3.79 -7.89
C ASP A 181 -1.83 -2.29 -7.77
N GLY A 182 -2.40 -1.89 -6.64
CA GLY A 182 -2.68 -0.48 -6.40
C GLY A 182 -1.39 0.32 -6.26
N ILE A 183 -0.57 -0.03 -5.26
CA ILE A 183 0.76 0.57 -5.05
C ILE A 183 1.77 -0.58 -4.99
N TYR A 184 2.90 -0.46 -5.68
CA TYR A 184 3.95 -1.46 -5.66
C TYR A 184 5.31 -0.80 -5.39
N LEU A 185 6.02 -1.29 -4.40
CA LEU A 185 7.38 -0.91 -4.06
C LEU A 185 8.31 -2.09 -4.29
N GLU A 186 9.37 -1.87 -5.05
CA GLU A 186 10.39 -2.88 -5.32
C GLU A 186 11.78 -2.25 -5.17
N PHE A 187 12.65 -2.86 -4.34
CA PHE A 187 13.99 -2.34 -3.98
C PHE A 187 13.97 -0.87 -3.52
N SER A 188 12.91 -0.45 -2.84
CA SER A 188 12.70 0.93 -2.44
C SER A 188 12.87 1.09 -0.93
N ARG A 189 13.17 2.31 -0.44
CA ARG A 189 13.42 2.57 0.97
C ARG A 189 12.77 3.86 1.44
N ARG A 190 12.53 3.96 2.75
CA ARG A 190 12.05 5.17 3.44
C ARG A 190 10.82 5.79 2.77
N ALA A 191 9.96 4.95 2.22
CA ALA A 191 8.71 5.43 1.65
C ALA A 191 7.65 5.59 2.75
N THR A 192 6.90 6.69 2.68
CA THR A 192 5.74 6.97 3.53
C THR A 192 4.47 6.89 2.69
N ILE A 193 3.63 5.89 2.97
CA ILE A 193 2.36 5.64 2.27
C ILE A 193 1.22 5.96 3.25
N VAL A 194 0.49 7.06 3.05
CA VAL A 194 -0.43 7.54 4.06
C VAL A 194 -1.73 8.09 3.48
N ASP A 195 -2.86 7.80 4.15
CA ASP A 195 -4.20 8.29 3.79
C ASP A 195 -4.63 7.94 2.35
N ASN A 196 -4.15 6.83 1.77
CA ASN A 196 -4.58 6.39 0.44
C ASN A 196 -5.76 5.42 0.53
N GLU A 197 -6.55 5.39 -0.52
CA GLU A 197 -7.60 4.40 -0.73
C GLU A 197 -7.28 3.57 -1.97
N SER A 198 -7.07 2.25 -1.78
CA SER A 198 -6.73 1.30 -2.84
C SER A 198 -7.75 0.16 -2.84
N ARG A 199 -8.65 0.14 -3.84
CA ARG A 199 -9.80 -0.78 -3.89
C ARG A 199 -9.95 -1.48 -5.25
N GLY A 200 -10.44 -2.70 -5.21
CA GLY A 200 -10.84 -3.43 -6.42
C GLY A 200 -9.69 -3.68 -7.39
N ASN A 201 -8.47 -3.82 -6.89
CA ASN A 201 -7.33 -4.21 -7.71
C ASN A 201 -7.29 -5.73 -7.89
N LEU A 202 -6.76 -6.17 -9.02
CA LEU A 202 -6.81 -7.59 -9.42
C LEU A 202 -5.96 -8.50 -8.53
N ARG A 203 -4.88 -7.96 -7.94
CA ARG A 203 -3.99 -8.70 -7.06
C ARG A 203 -3.90 -8.03 -5.68
N TYR A 204 -3.06 -7.03 -5.50
CA TYR A 204 -2.84 -6.40 -4.21
C TYR A 204 -3.30 -4.93 -4.17
N GLY A 205 -3.83 -4.50 -3.03
CA GLY A 205 -4.01 -3.09 -2.75
C GLY A 205 -2.67 -2.36 -2.60
N LEU A 206 -1.71 -3.02 -1.91
CA LEU A 206 -0.32 -2.56 -1.77
C LEU A 206 0.61 -3.78 -1.77
N HIS A 207 1.75 -3.68 -2.44
CA HIS A 207 2.77 -4.73 -2.49
C HIS A 207 4.16 -4.15 -2.21
N PHE A 208 4.85 -4.69 -1.21
CA PHE A 208 6.26 -4.42 -0.92
C PHE A 208 7.10 -5.63 -1.29
N MET A 209 8.23 -5.39 -1.94
CA MET A 209 9.20 -6.42 -2.22
C MET A 209 10.62 -5.86 -2.08
N TYR A 210 11.45 -6.45 -1.20
CA TYR A 210 12.82 -5.96 -0.90
C TYR A 210 12.86 -4.46 -0.56
N SER A 211 11.89 -3.99 0.26
CA SER A 211 11.71 -2.57 0.52
C SER A 211 11.72 -2.30 2.03
N ASP A 212 12.82 -1.71 2.52
CA ASP A 212 13.11 -1.55 3.94
C ASP A 212 12.72 -0.17 4.48
N SER A 213 12.50 -0.10 5.80
CA SER A 213 12.28 1.15 6.53
C SER A 213 11.13 1.99 5.96
N CYS A 214 10.10 1.32 5.48
CA CYS A 214 8.89 1.93 4.92
C CYS A 214 7.78 1.99 5.96
N GLU A 215 6.93 2.99 5.84
CA GLU A 215 5.80 3.20 6.73
C GLU A 215 4.52 3.35 5.92
N TYR A 216 3.45 2.65 6.31
CA TYR A 216 2.12 2.89 5.77
C TYR A 216 1.07 2.99 6.87
N ARG A 217 0.39 4.16 6.87
CA ARG A 217 -0.57 4.54 7.91
C ARG A 217 -1.87 5.06 7.33
N ARG A 218 -2.97 4.77 8.03
CA ARG A 218 -4.32 5.30 7.74
C ARG A 218 -4.76 5.09 6.29
N ASN A 219 -4.30 4.01 5.66
CA ASN A 219 -4.75 3.64 4.33
C ASN A 219 -5.95 2.69 4.42
N VAL A 220 -6.72 2.66 3.34
CA VAL A 220 -7.82 1.69 3.16
C VAL A 220 -7.46 0.76 2.01
N PHE A 221 -7.36 -0.54 2.31
CA PHE A 221 -7.14 -1.61 1.33
C PHE A 221 -8.35 -2.53 1.34
N ALA A 222 -9.25 -2.36 0.36
CA ALA A 222 -10.51 -3.06 0.40
C ALA A 222 -10.92 -3.69 -0.94
N ALA A 223 -11.58 -4.84 -0.86
CA ALA A 223 -12.10 -5.56 -2.01
C ALA A 223 -11.06 -5.80 -3.12
N ASN A 224 -9.79 -5.97 -2.77
CA ASN A 224 -8.73 -6.36 -3.68
C ASN A 224 -8.64 -7.89 -3.74
N GLY A 225 -7.93 -8.44 -4.71
CA GLY A 225 -7.58 -9.87 -4.72
C GLY A 225 -6.90 -10.31 -3.43
N SER A 226 -6.03 -9.46 -2.87
CA SER A 226 -5.53 -9.46 -1.49
C SER A 226 -5.29 -8.00 -1.06
N GLY A 227 -5.38 -7.72 0.24
CA GLY A 227 -5.17 -6.37 0.76
C GLY A 227 -3.75 -5.89 0.55
N VAL A 228 -2.81 -6.42 1.32
CA VAL A 228 -1.39 -6.03 1.26
C VAL A 228 -0.50 -7.26 1.31
N ALA A 229 0.61 -7.22 0.58
CA ALA A 229 1.70 -8.17 0.70
C ALA A 229 3.01 -7.44 1.02
N VAL A 230 3.71 -7.88 2.06
CA VAL A 230 5.05 -7.41 2.44
C VAL A 230 5.99 -8.60 2.40
N MET A 231 6.97 -8.55 1.51
CA MET A 231 7.86 -9.67 1.27
C MET A 231 9.33 -9.24 1.30
N TYR A 232 10.19 -10.06 1.93
CA TYR A 232 11.65 -9.87 1.96
C TYR A 232 12.08 -8.47 2.43
N SER A 233 11.41 -7.95 3.46
CA SER A 233 11.59 -6.58 3.92
C SER A 233 11.81 -6.55 5.44
N ARG A 234 12.39 -5.46 5.94
CA ARG A 234 12.61 -5.25 7.38
C ARG A 234 12.30 -3.82 7.80
N SER A 235 12.08 -3.65 9.10
CA SER A 235 11.84 -2.34 9.72
C SER A 235 10.66 -1.62 9.05
N VAL A 236 9.56 -2.36 8.81
CA VAL A 236 8.33 -1.81 8.23
C VAL A 236 7.33 -1.49 9.34
N THR A 237 6.69 -0.34 9.27
CA THR A 237 5.61 0.05 10.17
C THR A 237 4.28 0.05 9.45
N VAL A 238 3.32 -0.71 9.99
CA VAL A 238 1.95 -0.86 9.51
C VAL A 238 1.01 -0.34 10.59
N ALA A 239 0.47 0.86 10.45
CA ALA A 239 -0.30 1.44 11.54
C ALA A 239 -1.62 2.08 11.09
N ASP A 240 -2.67 1.91 11.89
CA ASP A 240 -3.98 2.55 11.73
C ASP A 240 -4.64 2.31 10.36
N ASN A 241 -4.28 1.22 9.65
CA ASN A 241 -4.85 0.90 8.34
C ASN A 241 -6.13 0.09 8.48
N ARG A 242 -6.92 0.08 7.42
CA ARG A 242 -8.14 -0.74 7.28
C ARG A 242 -7.94 -1.74 6.14
N PHE A 243 -8.02 -3.02 6.46
CA PHE A 243 -7.96 -4.14 5.52
C PHE A 243 -9.34 -4.80 5.52
N GLU A 244 -10.13 -4.56 4.48
CA GLU A 244 -11.53 -4.93 4.49
C GLU A 244 -11.96 -5.70 3.24
N ASP A 245 -12.77 -6.73 3.43
CA ASP A 245 -13.42 -7.47 2.35
C ASP A 245 -12.47 -8.02 1.27
N ASN A 246 -11.20 -8.26 1.61
CA ASN A 246 -10.26 -8.92 0.71
C ASN A 246 -10.54 -10.43 0.78
N ARG A 247 -11.23 -10.97 -0.23
CA ARG A 247 -11.78 -12.33 -0.22
C ARG A 247 -11.39 -13.10 -1.47
N GLY A 248 -11.10 -14.37 -1.29
CA GLY A 248 -10.74 -15.30 -2.37
C GLY A 248 -9.93 -16.48 -1.84
N PRO A 249 -9.60 -17.49 -2.68
CA PRO A 249 -8.89 -18.70 -2.24
C PRO A 249 -7.51 -18.42 -1.62
N ALA A 250 -6.82 -17.36 -2.06
CA ALA A 250 -5.52 -16.93 -1.54
C ALA A 250 -5.55 -15.44 -1.17
N ALA A 251 -6.64 -14.99 -0.52
CA ALA A 251 -6.83 -13.59 -0.17
C ALA A 251 -6.47 -13.36 1.30
N TYR A 252 -5.63 -12.37 1.52
CA TYR A 252 -5.18 -11.94 2.84
C TYR A 252 -5.50 -10.45 3.04
N GLY A 253 -5.85 -10.06 4.26
CA GLY A 253 -5.78 -8.65 4.63
C GLY A 253 -4.34 -8.19 4.56
N LEU A 254 -3.43 -8.92 5.24
CA LEU A 254 -1.99 -8.66 5.23
C LEU A 254 -1.22 -9.99 5.12
N LEU A 255 -0.44 -10.13 4.07
CA LEU A 255 0.52 -11.21 3.89
C LEU A 255 1.91 -10.72 4.30
N LEU A 256 2.56 -11.42 5.22
CA LEU A 256 3.92 -11.19 5.69
C LEU A 256 4.76 -12.40 5.32
N LYS A 257 5.73 -12.21 4.43
CA LYS A 257 6.64 -13.26 4.01
C LYS A 257 8.09 -12.82 4.11
N GLU A 258 8.90 -13.55 4.90
CA GLU A 258 10.31 -13.23 5.13
C GLU A 258 10.51 -11.76 5.58
N ILE A 259 9.73 -11.34 6.58
CA ILE A 259 9.80 -9.98 7.13
C ILE A 259 10.39 -10.01 8.54
N LYS A 260 11.17 -8.97 8.90
CA LYS A 260 11.85 -8.90 10.20
C LYS A 260 11.72 -7.53 10.85
N ASP A 261 11.82 -7.51 12.19
CA ASP A 261 11.99 -6.31 12.99
C ASP A 261 10.94 -5.22 12.68
N SER A 262 9.65 -5.61 12.57
CA SER A 262 8.60 -4.73 12.07
C SER A 262 7.43 -4.59 13.07
N ARG A 263 6.60 -3.55 12.89
CA ARG A 263 5.50 -3.22 13.80
C ARG A 263 4.16 -3.17 13.05
N ILE A 264 3.14 -3.77 13.65
CA ILE A 264 1.77 -3.81 13.11
C ILE A 264 0.84 -3.33 14.23
N GLU A 265 0.38 -2.08 14.17
CA GLU A 265 -0.25 -1.40 15.29
C GLU A 265 -1.60 -0.75 14.92
N GLY A 266 -2.61 -0.92 15.75
CA GLY A 266 -3.87 -0.21 15.63
C GLY A 266 -4.68 -0.45 14.36
N ASN A 267 -4.39 -1.52 13.61
CA ASN A 267 -5.06 -1.78 12.34
C ASN A 267 -6.40 -2.50 12.53
N LEU A 268 -7.32 -2.30 11.60
CA LEU A 268 -8.56 -3.04 11.46
C LEU A 268 -8.45 -4.08 10.33
N PHE A 269 -8.59 -5.34 10.67
CA PHE A 269 -8.73 -6.46 9.73
C PHE A 269 -10.18 -6.95 9.80
N ALA A 270 -11.00 -6.63 8.81
CA ALA A 270 -12.43 -6.94 8.84
C ALA A 270 -12.89 -7.70 7.59
N ARG A 271 -13.58 -8.82 7.80
CA ARG A 271 -14.25 -9.60 6.74
C ARG A 271 -13.31 -10.07 5.62
N ASN A 272 -12.02 -10.29 5.93
CA ASN A 272 -11.07 -10.90 5.00
C ASN A 272 -11.16 -12.42 5.04
N THR A 273 -10.68 -13.12 4.02
CA THR A 273 -10.49 -14.57 4.11
C THR A 273 -9.49 -14.89 5.22
N VAL A 274 -8.32 -14.24 5.23
CA VAL A 274 -7.33 -14.27 6.31
C VAL A 274 -7.01 -12.85 6.72
N GLY A 275 -7.03 -12.52 8.01
CA GLY A 275 -6.62 -11.22 8.52
C GLY A 275 -5.14 -10.98 8.29
N ILE A 276 -4.28 -11.72 9.01
CA ILE A 276 -2.83 -11.75 8.81
C ILE A 276 -2.38 -13.18 8.51
N PHE A 277 -1.57 -13.36 7.48
CA PHE A 277 -0.80 -14.56 7.21
C PHE A 277 0.69 -14.23 7.39
N ALA A 278 1.38 -14.96 8.26
CA ALA A 278 2.78 -14.73 8.61
C ALA A 278 3.61 -16.00 8.39
N GLU A 279 4.57 -15.95 7.45
CA GLU A 279 5.53 -17.00 7.09
C GLU A 279 6.93 -16.41 7.08
N GLY A 280 7.89 -17.01 7.80
CA GLY A 280 9.24 -16.46 7.94
C GLY A 280 9.26 -15.04 8.54
N ALA A 281 8.28 -14.72 9.39
CA ALA A 281 8.12 -13.40 9.97
C ALA A 281 8.67 -13.37 11.39
N ASP A 282 9.78 -12.68 11.62
CA ASP A 282 10.52 -12.73 12.86
C ASP A 282 10.56 -11.37 13.59
N ARG A 283 10.51 -11.42 14.92
CA ARG A 283 10.64 -10.28 15.83
C ARG A 283 9.66 -9.14 15.48
N MET A 284 8.42 -9.55 15.21
CA MET A 284 7.32 -8.62 14.95
C MET A 284 6.67 -8.18 16.26
N VAL A 285 6.25 -6.94 16.31
CA VAL A 285 5.34 -6.43 17.36
C VAL A 285 3.97 -6.22 16.73
N VAL A 286 2.97 -6.97 17.16
CA VAL A 286 1.58 -6.92 16.69
C VAL A 286 0.72 -6.46 17.85
N GLU A 287 0.33 -5.17 17.87
CA GLU A 287 -0.29 -4.56 19.05
C GLU A 287 -1.53 -3.72 18.71
N GLY A 288 -2.58 -3.84 19.54
CA GLY A 288 -3.76 -3.00 19.43
C GLY A 288 -4.58 -3.18 18.16
N ASN A 289 -4.36 -4.25 17.41
CA ASN A 289 -5.12 -4.51 16.17
C ASN A 289 -6.48 -5.14 16.48
N GLN A 290 -7.42 -4.95 15.55
CA GLN A 290 -8.75 -5.53 15.63
C GLN A 290 -8.94 -6.53 14.48
N PHE A 291 -9.26 -7.77 14.81
CA PHE A 291 -9.58 -8.85 13.88
C PHE A 291 -11.06 -9.18 13.99
N ILE A 292 -11.87 -8.67 13.06
CA ILE A 292 -13.33 -8.72 13.17
C ILE A 292 -13.94 -9.52 12.00
N ARG A 293 -14.59 -10.63 12.31
CA ARG A 293 -15.36 -11.45 11.34
C ARG A 293 -14.54 -11.91 10.13
N ASN A 294 -13.27 -12.28 10.33
CA ASN A 294 -12.46 -12.91 9.29
C ASN A 294 -12.69 -14.42 9.24
N GLY A 295 -12.33 -15.07 8.15
CA GLY A 295 -12.25 -16.54 8.10
C GLY A 295 -11.20 -17.04 9.09
N TRP A 296 -9.96 -16.62 8.90
CA TRP A 296 -8.89 -16.75 9.88
C TRP A 296 -8.45 -15.35 10.32
N ALA A 297 -8.40 -15.09 11.62
CA ALA A 297 -7.86 -13.81 12.07
C ALA A 297 -6.34 -13.78 11.87
N LEU A 298 -5.65 -14.82 12.32
CA LEU A 298 -4.20 -14.97 12.23
C LEU A 298 -3.82 -16.39 11.77
N ARG A 299 -3.04 -16.51 10.71
CA ARG A 299 -2.33 -17.75 10.35
C ARG A 299 -0.85 -17.53 10.57
N LEU A 300 -0.29 -18.14 11.61
CA LEU A 300 1.09 -17.99 12.04
C LEU A 300 1.83 -19.30 11.74
N MET A 301 2.68 -19.31 10.73
CA MET A 301 3.44 -20.50 10.36
C MET A 301 4.57 -20.77 11.38
N ALA A 302 5.02 -22.00 11.46
CA ALA A 302 5.99 -22.46 12.45
C ALA A 302 7.36 -21.78 12.38
N ASP A 303 7.71 -21.25 11.21
CA ASP A 303 8.93 -20.50 10.94
C ASP A 303 8.83 -19.01 11.27
N ALA A 304 7.66 -18.55 11.70
CA ALA A 304 7.45 -17.18 12.20
C ALA A 304 7.72 -17.13 13.72
N VAL A 305 8.91 -16.68 14.11
CA VAL A 305 9.42 -16.82 15.47
C VAL A 305 9.68 -15.48 16.17
N ASP A 306 9.73 -15.52 17.51
CA ASP A 306 10.04 -14.36 18.36
C ASP A 306 9.09 -13.17 18.18
N ASN A 307 7.83 -13.43 17.83
CA ASN A 307 6.82 -12.41 17.65
C ASN A 307 6.07 -12.13 18.95
N SER A 308 5.62 -10.89 19.11
CA SER A 308 4.84 -10.47 20.28
C SER A 308 3.45 -9.97 19.86
N PHE A 309 2.40 -10.63 20.33
CA PHE A 309 1.00 -10.28 20.07
C PHE A 309 0.36 -9.76 21.34
N ARG A 310 0.07 -8.45 21.42
CA ARG A 310 -0.43 -7.81 22.63
C ARG A 310 -1.62 -6.91 22.37
N ARG A 311 -2.59 -6.92 23.30
CA ARG A 311 -3.73 -6.01 23.28
C ARG A 311 -4.48 -6.00 21.94
N ASN A 312 -4.52 -7.14 21.25
CA ASN A 312 -5.31 -7.28 20.03
C ASN A 312 -6.72 -7.75 20.39
N ARG A 313 -7.69 -7.42 19.55
CA ARG A 313 -9.08 -7.85 19.67
C ARG A 313 -9.39 -8.90 18.61
N PHE A 314 -9.85 -10.06 19.04
CA PHE A 314 -10.34 -11.14 18.18
C PHE A 314 -11.84 -11.33 18.43
N GLU A 315 -12.66 -11.08 17.40
CA GLU A 315 -14.11 -11.12 17.54
C GLU A 315 -14.80 -11.60 16.28
N GLY A 316 -15.65 -12.62 16.46
CA GLY A 316 -16.50 -13.19 15.40
C GLY A 316 -15.74 -13.84 14.26
N ASN A 317 -14.47 -14.20 14.45
CA ASN A 317 -13.68 -14.91 13.44
C ASN A 317 -14.07 -16.39 13.44
N THR A 318 -13.98 -17.04 12.26
CA THR A 318 -14.20 -18.50 12.21
C THR A 318 -13.08 -19.24 12.93
N PHE A 319 -11.83 -18.78 12.74
CA PHE A 319 -10.66 -19.24 13.47
C PHE A 319 -9.86 -18.02 13.95
N ASP A 320 -9.57 -17.95 15.25
CA ASP A 320 -8.77 -16.86 15.79
C ASP A 320 -7.32 -17.03 15.41
N VAL A 321 -6.73 -18.20 15.70
CA VAL A 321 -5.35 -18.51 15.33
C VAL A 321 -5.26 -19.90 14.73
N ALA A 322 -4.50 -20.00 13.64
CA ALA A 322 -4.10 -21.27 13.05
C ALA A 322 -2.58 -21.32 12.88
N THR A 323 -2.00 -22.51 12.98
CA THR A 323 -0.57 -22.77 12.78
C THR A 323 -0.38 -24.16 12.17
N ASN A 324 0.66 -24.34 11.39
CA ASN A 324 1.05 -25.62 10.81
C ASN A 324 1.93 -26.48 11.73
N SER A 325 2.16 -26.07 12.99
CA SER A 325 2.93 -26.80 13.98
C SER A 325 2.11 -27.05 15.25
N GLN A 326 2.31 -28.22 15.86
CA GLN A 326 1.80 -28.54 17.18
C GLN A 326 2.82 -28.26 18.29
N ALA A 327 4.07 -27.98 17.95
CA ALA A 327 5.09 -27.61 18.90
C ALA A 327 4.82 -26.19 19.44
N SER A 328 5.21 -25.95 20.70
CA SER A 328 5.11 -24.61 21.30
C SER A 328 5.89 -23.60 20.47
N SER A 329 5.23 -22.51 20.09
CA SER A 329 5.84 -21.41 19.35
C SER A 329 6.67 -20.53 20.30
N PRO A 330 7.83 -20.04 19.87
CA PRO A 330 8.60 -19.04 20.63
C PRO A 330 7.94 -17.65 20.64
N SER A 331 6.84 -17.47 19.92
CA SER A 331 6.08 -16.22 19.92
C SER A 331 5.21 -16.07 21.15
N THR A 332 5.03 -14.85 21.66
CA THR A 332 4.31 -14.55 22.89
C THR A 332 2.95 -13.91 22.61
N PHE A 333 1.93 -14.36 23.36
CA PHE A 333 0.61 -13.76 23.40
C PHE A 333 0.33 -13.26 24.82
N ALA A 334 -0.08 -12.00 24.97
CA ALA A 334 -0.38 -11.44 26.29
C ALA A 334 -1.39 -10.31 26.23
N GLY A 335 -2.43 -10.39 27.04
CA GLY A 335 -3.42 -9.34 27.18
C GLY A 335 -4.26 -9.11 25.93
N ASN A 336 -4.50 -10.14 25.11
CA ASN A 336 -5.41 -10.02 23.98
C ASN A 336 -6.85 -10.30 24.44
N TYR A 337 -7.81 -9.67 23.77
CA TYR A 337 -9.22 -9.96 23.94
C TYR A 337 -9.67 -11.02 22.94
N TRP A 338 -10.32 -12.05 23.45
CA TRP A 338 -10.85 -13.19 22.70
C TRP A 338 -12.35 -13.32 23.02
N ASP A 339 -13.22 -13.20 22.05
CA ASP A 339 -14.65 -13.32 22.27
C ASP A 339 -15.09 -14.74 22.74
N GLY A 340 -14.30 -15.74 22.41
CA GLY A 340 -14.48 -17.12 22.88
C GLY A 340 -13.91 -17.40 24.28
N TYR A 341 -13.26 -16.43 24.96
CA TYR A 341 -12.73 -16.63 26.31
C TYR A 341 -13.84 -16.59 27.35
N ALA A 342 -13.90 -17.62 28.19
CA ALA A 342 -14.91 -17.78 29.25
C ALA A 342 -14.26 -18.06 30.63
N GLY A 343 -13.07 -17.52 30.88
CA GLY A 343 -12.38 -17.61 32.17
C GLY A 343 -12.96 -16.64 33.20
N TYR A 344 -12.28 -16.52 34.31
CA TYR A 344 -12.65 -15.70 35.47
C TYR A 344 -11.49 -14.74 35.84
N ASP A 345 -11.82 -13.70 36.57
CA ASP A 345 -10.92 -12.66 37.09
C ASP A 345 -11.23 -12.51 38.58
N LEU A 346 -10.44 -13.16 39.44
CA LEU A 346 -10.66 -13.21 40.90
C LEU A 346 -10.11 -11.98 41.61
N ASP A 347 -9.03 -11.42 41.11
CA ASP A 347 -8.37 -10.28 41.73
C ASP A 347 -8.87 -8.93 41.18
N HIS A 348 -9.77 -8.99 40.16
CA HIS A 348 -10.42 -7.85 39.52
C HIS A 348 -9.45 -6.86 38.85
N ASP A 349 -8.34 -7.34 38.31
CA ASP A 349 -7.36 -6.56 37.56
C ASP A 349 -7.74 -6.32 36.08
N GLY A 350 -8.79 -7.02 35.61
CA GLY A 350 -9.31 -6.95 34.24
C GLY A 350 -8.71 -7.99 33.29
N PHE A 351 -7.80 -8.83 33.79
CA PHE A 351 -7.26 -9.98 33.06
C PHE A 351 -7.85 -11.28 33.61
N GLY A 352 -7.88 -12.31 32.79
CA GLY A 352 -8.34 -13.62 33.22
C GLY A 352 -7.22 -14.40 33.90
N ASP A 353 -7.55 -15.04 35.02
CA ASP A 353 -6.64 -15.93 35.80
C ASP A 353 -6.39 -17.26 35.11
N ALA A 354 -7.22 -17.64 34.16
CA ALA A 354 -7.07 -18.88 33.41
C ALA A 354 -6.47 -18.56 32.00
N PRO A 355 -5.36 -19.26 31.62
CA PRO A 355 -4.80 -19.08 30.29
C PRO A 355 -5.77 -19.47 29.18
N TYR A 356 -5.70 -18.77 28.04
CA TYR A 356 -6.46 -19.08 26.84
C TYR A 356 -5.59 -19.70 25.74
N ARG A 357 -6.10 -20.73 25.09
CA ARG A 357 -5.45 -21.43 23.97
C ARG A 357 -6.20 -21.11 22.68
N PRO A 358 -5.72 -20.15 21.85
CA PRO A 358 -6.44 -19.70 20.67
C PRO A 358 -6.41 -20.68 19.49
N VAL A 359 -5.48 -21.64 19.50
CA VAL A 359 -5.38 -22.67 18.44
C VAL A 359 -6.31 -23.84 18.81
N ARG A 360 -7.43 -23.94 18.11
CA ARG A 360 -8.39 -25.03 18.34
C ARG A 360 -8.03 -26.29 17.57
N LEU A 361 -8.43 -27.45 18.07
CA LEU A 361 -8.16 -28.74 17.41
C LEU A 361 -8.68 -28.77 15.98
N PHE A 362 -9.88 -28.23 15.73
CA PHE A 362 -10.44 -28.20 14.38
C PHE A 362 -9.60 -27.32 13.43
N SER A 363 -9.00 -26.21 13.89
CA SER A 363 -8.11 -25.40 13.05
C SER A 363 -6.86 -26.17 12.61
N VAL A 364 -6.32 -27.03 13.48
CA VAL A 364 -5.18 -27.89 13.14
C VAL A 364 -5.57 -28.96 12.11
N LEU A 365 -6.76 -29.55 12.25
CA LEU A 365 -7.27 -30.52 11.27
C LEU A 365 -7.48 -29.89 9.89
N VAL A 366 -7.99 -28.67 9.84
CA VAL A 366 -8.18 -27.92 8.59
C VAL A 366 -6.83 -27.55 7.95
N GLU A 367 -5.82 -27.14 8.74
CA GLU A 367 -4.48 -26.86 8.23
C GLU A 367 -3.81 -28.10 7.58
N GLN A 368 -4.08 -29.28 8.12
CA GLN A 368 -3.57 -30.54 7.57
C GLN A 368 -4.40 -31.04 6.36
N ASN A 369 -5.69 -30.70 6.34
CA ASN A 369 -6.63 -31.17 5.32
C ASN A 369 -7.71 -30.14 5.05
N GLU A 370 -7.45 -29.19 4.17
CA GLU A 370 -8.33 -28.07 3.84
C GLU A 370 -9.78 -28.48 3.48
N PRO A 371 -10.06 -29.61 2.77
CA PRO A 371 -11.41 -30.11 2.55
C PRO A 371 -12.26 -30.29 3.81
N MET A 372 -11.66 -30.43 5.00
CA MET A 372 -12.41 -30.50 6.26
C MET A 372 -13.24 -29.22 6.54
N LEU A 373 -12.97 -28.11 5.86
CA LEU A 373 -13.82 -26.91 5.91
C LEU A 373 -15.31 -27.20 5.59
N ILE A 374 -15.63 -28.25 4.86
CA ILE A 374 -17.00 -28.67 4.59
C ILE A 374 -17.75 -29.04 5.88
N LEU A 375 -17.03 -29.42 6.92
CA LEU A 375 -17.59 -29.76 8.23
C LEU A 375 -17.92 -28.54 9.11
N LEU A 376 -17.54 -27.33 8.67
CA LEU A 376 -17.99 -26.11 9.34
C LEU A 376 -19.52 -26.11 9.43
N ARG A 377 -20.06 -25.85 10.62
CA ARG A 377 -21.48 -25.90 10.95
C ARG A 377 -22.09 -27.32 10.95
N SER A 378 -21.28 -28.36 11.10
CA SER A 378 -21.76 -29.72 11.29
C SER A 378 -21.86 -30.06 12.78
N PHE A 379 -22.71 -31.01 13.11
CA PHE A 379 -22.81 -31.57 14.47
C PHE A 379 -21.46 -32.13 14.97
N PHE A 380 -20.59 -32.57 14.06
CA PHE A 380 -19.25 -33.02 14.41
C PHE A 380 -18.42 -31.87 15.05
N LEU A 381 -18.50 -30.66 14.51
CA LEU A 381 -17.78 -29.52 15.06
C LEU A 381 -18.35 -29.14 16.44
N ASP A 382 -19.68 -29.09 16.58
CA ASP A 382 -20.32 -28.81 17.87
C ASP A 382 -19.87 -29.82 18.95
N LEU A 383 -19.79 -31.11 18.58
CA LEU A 383 -19.32 -32.17 19.49
C LEU A 383 -17.83 -31.98 19.84
N LEU A 384 -16.99 -31.61 18.86
CA LEU A 384 -15.58 -31.37 19.08
C LEU A 384 -15.35 -30.17 20.03
N GLU A 385 -16.08 -29.09 19.85
CA GLU A 385 -16.04 -27.91 20.73
C GLU A 385 -16.46 -28.26 22.17
N VAL A 386 -17.48 -29.09 22.34
CA VAL A 386 -17.88 -29.57 23.66
C VAL A 386 -16.77 -30.45 24.26
N ALA A 387 -16.14 -31.32 23.47
CA ALA A 387 -15.04 -32.16 23.92
C ALA A 387 -13.84 -31.34 24.38
N GLU A 388 -13.46 -30.29 23.64
CA GLU A 388 -12.36 -29.36 24.00
C GLU A 388 -12.67 -28.62 25.32
N ARG A 389 -13.92 -28.25 25.58
CA ARG A 389 -14.34 -27.61 26.85
C ARG A 389 -14.28 -28.56 28.03
N LEU A 390 -14.69 -29.82 27.83
CA LEU A 390 -14.71 -30.83 28.90
C LEU A 390 -13.33 -31.41 29.17
N VAL A 391 -12.47 -31.51 28.16
CA VAL A 391 -11.14 -32.10 28.22
C VAL A 391 -10.10 -31.15 27.61
N PRO A 392 -9.72 -30.06 28.30
CA PRO A 392 -8.83 -29.02 27.75
C PRO A 392 -7.45 -29.55 27.31
N VAL A 393 -7.07 -30.73 27.74
CA VAL A 393 -5.79 -31.39 27.34
C VAL A 393 -5.74 -31.72 25.86
N ILE A 394 -6.89 -31.88 25.17
CA ILE A 394 -6.92 -32.16 23.75
C ILE A 394 -6.69 -30.90 22.89
N THR A 395 -6.84 -29.70 23.47
CA THR A 395 -6.57 -28.43 22.78
C THR A 395 -5.05 -28.23 22.69
N PRO A 396 -4.51 -27.99 21.49
CA PRO A 396 -3.08 -27.80 21.29
C PRO A 396 -2.48 -26.66 22.13
N GLU A 397 -1.32 -26.88 22.73
CA GLU A 397 -0.56 -25.87 23.48
C GLU A 397 0.43 -25.10 22.59
N ALA A 398 0.20 -25.10 21.27
CA ALA A 398 1.09 -24.44 20.33
C ALA A 398 1.25 -22.94 20.62
N LEU A 399 0.18 -22.29 21.07
CA LEU A 399 0.14 -20.86 21.44
C LEU A 399 -0.76 -20.69 22.66
N VAL A 400 -0.31 -19.88 23.63
CA VAL A 400 -1.06 -19.62 24.88
C VAL A 400 -1.01 -18.12 25.19
N ASP A 401 -2.16 -17.53 25.45
CA ASP A 401 -2.27 -16.22 26.09
C ASP A 401 -2.44 -16.45 27.60
N ALA A 402 -1.43 -16.12 28.36
CA ALA A 402 -1.41 -16.39 29.81
C ALA A 402 -2.34 -15.46 30.60
N HIS A 403 -2.62 -14.27 30.09
CA HIS A 403 -3.40 -13.23 30.77
C HIS A 403 -4.37 -12.58 29.77
N PRO A 404 -5.40 -13.28 29.28
CA PRO A 404 -6.37 -12.72 28.32
C PRO A 404 -7.21 -11.61 28.95
N LEU A 405 -7.57 -10.60 28.18
CA LEU A 405 -8.46 -9.52 28.65
C LEU A 405 -9.89 -10.03 28.83
N MET A 406 -10.49 -9.71 29.98
CA MET A 406 -11.91 -10.03 30.25
C MET A 406 -12.87 -9.21 29.42
N ARG A 407 -12.51 -7.98 29.09
CA ARG A 407 -13.36 -7.06 28.30
C ARG A 407 -12.52 -6.20 27.37
N TRP A 408 -13.00 -6.02 26.15
CA TRP A 408 -12.42 -5.02 25.27
C TRP A 408 -12.83 -3.61 25.68
N ARG A 409 -11.85 -2.72 25.85
CA ARG A 409 -12.11 -1.29 26.00
C ARG A 409 -11.49 -0.60 24.79
N ALA A 410 -12.31 0.11 24.00
CA ALA A 410 -11.79 0.95 22.94
C ALA A 410 -10.97 2.08 23.58
N SER A 411 -9.74 2.24 23.16
CA SER A 411 -8.83 3.32 23.58
C SER A 411 -9.18 4.63 22.89
#